data_6778454025cd8cea874407c3a8e4cfee
#
_entry.id   6778454025cd8cea874407c3a8e4cfee
#
_cell.length_a   1.000
_cell.length_b   1.000
_cell.length_c   1.000
_cell.angle_alpha   90.00
_cell.angle_beta   90.00
_cell.angle_gamma   90.00
#
_symmetry.space_group_name_H-M   'P 1'
#
loop_
_entity.id
_entity.type
_entity.pdbx_description
1 polymer ?
#
loop_
_entity_poly.entity_id
_entity_poly.type
_entity_poly.pdbx_seq_one_letter_code
_entity_poly.pdbx_strand_id
1 'polypeptide(L)'
;MPEIHPFSCYCVKPEWAVEVVTPPYDAFSPAERSAFVEEHPGNYLNVIRSLDEFEDLQAPSLERLLEQNAANLRSLLASGQFAWSEKPCLYLYRLISGEHEQTGLVCEIPVDAYAAGQAVKVHEQTRRDKEDQLLAYMETVGAASSPVCCTYRHQAAIDAVVRDVMQSQEPRLDFQSVDGVR
;
A
#
# COMPACT_ATOMS: atom_id res chain seq x y z
N MET A 1 -11.20 19.35 -10.05
CA MET A 1 -10.54 18.09 -9.68
C MET A 1 -9.05 18.37 -9.63
N PRO A 2 -8.30 17.76 -8.72
CA PRO A 2 -6.86 17.86 -8.77
C PRO A 2 -6.34 17.26 -10.08
N GLU A 3 -5.20 17.69 -10.51
CA GLU A 3 -4.42 17.01 -11.54
C GLU A 3 -3.91 15.69 -10.95
N ILE A 4 -3.90 14.63 -11.76
CA ILE A 4 -3.39 13.32 -11.37
C ILE A 4 -2.25 12.92 -12.31
N HIS A 5 -1.23 12.26 -11.78
CA HIS A 5 -0.04 11.87 -12.53
C HIS A 5 0.17 10.37 -12.52
N PRO A 6 0.63 9.78 -13.62
CA PRO A 6 1.13 8.43 -13.66
C PRO A 6 2.48 8.36 -12.93
N PHE A 7 2.80 7.19 -12.37
CA PHE A 7 4.04 6.94 -11.65
C PHE A 7 4.62 5.56 -11.97
N SER A 8 5.89 5.38 -11.67
CA SER A 8 6.58 4.10 -11.72
C SER A 8 6.70 3.52 -10.32
N CYS A 9 6.52 2.21 -10.20
CA CYS A 9 6.64 1.53 -8.92
C CYS A 9 7.20 0.11 -9.06
N TYR A 10 7.58 -0.48 -7.95
CA TYR A 10 7.79 -1.90 -7.86
C TYR A 10 6.43 -2.61 -7.78
N CYS A 11 6.19 -3.54 -8.68
CA CYS A 11 5.01 -4.38 -8.67
C CYS A 11 5.41 -5.81 -8.33
N VAL A 12 4.68 -6.46 -7.45
CA VAL A 12 4.87 -7.88 -7.21
C VAL A 12 4.56 -8.67 -8.48
N LYS A 13 5.31 -9.73 -8.74
CA LYS A 13 5.04 -10.64 -9.86
C LYS A 13 3.86 -11.55 -9.52
N PRO A 14 3.04 -11.94 -10.51
CA PRO A 14 1.81 -12.70 -10.27
C PRO A 14 2.02 -13.98 -9.46
N GLU A 15 3.08 -14.71 -9.72
CA GLU A 15 3.42 -15.96 -9.04
C GLU A 15 3.75 -15.82 -7.56
N TRP A 16 4.04 -14.59 -7.11
CA TRP A 16 4.38 -14.28 -5.72
C TRP A 16 3.31 -13.47 -4.99
N ALA A 17 2.23 -13.08 -5.68
CA ALA A 17 1.25 -12.16 -5.14
C ALA A 17 0.62 -12.66 -3.81
N VAL A 18 0.23 -13.92 -3.74
CA VAL A 18 -0.41 -14.50 -2.54
C VAL A 18 0.54 -14.53 -1.34
N GLU A 19 1.84 -14.74 -1.57
CA GLU A 19 2.83 -14.80 -0.49
C GLU A 19 3.22 -13.41 0.01
N VAL A 20 3.39 -12.46 -0.92
CA VAL A 20 3.97 -11.13 -0.64
C VAL A 20 2.93 -10.13 -0.18
N VAL A 21 1.74 -10.15 -0.78
CA VAL A 21 0.69 -9.16 -0.44
C VAL A 21 0.16 -9.44 0.96
N THR A 22 0.16 -8.40 1.78
CA THR A 22 -0.35 -8.49 3.15
C THR A 22 -1.83 -8.15 3.21
N PRO A 23 -2.61 -8.79 4.08
CA PRO A 23 -3.92 -8.28 4.48
C PRO A 23 -3.81 -6.87 5.09
N PRO A 24 -4.93 -6.15 5.22
CA PRO A 24 -4.92 -4.84 5.85
C PRO A 24 -4.23 -4.89 7.23
N TYR A 25 -3.27 -4.00 7.43
CA TYR A 25 -2.45 -3.96 8.65
C TYR A 25 -3.28 -3.91 9.94
N ASP A 26 -4.36 -3.16 9.92
CA ASP A 26 -5.29 -2.94 11.04
C ASP A 26 -6.32 -4.07 11.22
N ALA A 27 -6.35 -5.04 10.32
CA ALA A 27 -7.16 -6.26 10.48
C ALA A 27 -6.58 -7.22 11.53
N PHE A 28 -5.31 -7.04 11.91
CA PHE A 28 -4.61 -7.86 12.89
C PHE A 28 -4.36 -7.11 14.19
N SER A 29 -4.50 -7.80 15.31
CA SER A 29 -3.90 -7.35 16.57
C SER A 29 -2.37 -7.39 16.50
N PRO A 30 -1.65 -6.66 17.36
CA PRO A 30 -0.18 -6.72 17.40
C PRO A 30 0.40 -8.13 17.52
N ALA A 31 -0.21 -8.96 18.37
CA ALA A 31 0.24 -10.36 18.55
C ALA A 31 0.01 -11.22 17.31
N GLU A 32 -1.13 -11.03 16.62
CA GLU A 32 -1.42 -11.74 15.37
C GLU A 32 -0.46 -11.31 14.26
N ARG A 33 -0.11 -10.01 14.17
CA ARG A 33 0.92 -9.54 13.24
C ARG A 33 2.26 -10.19 13.49
N SER A 34 2.69 -10.24 14.75
CA SER A 34 3.96 -10.88 15.12
C SER A 34 3.99 -12.37 14.74
N ALA A 35 2.91 -13.11 15.02
CA ALA A 35 2.80 -14.51 14.63
C ALA A 35 2.78 -14.67 13.10
N PHE A 36 2.03 -13.83 12.39
CA PHE A 36 1.91 -13.89 10.94
C PHE A 36 3.25 -13.68 10.23
N VAL A 37 4.08 -12.73 10.67
CA VAL A 37 5.38 -12.48 10.03
C VAL A 37 6.38 -13.61 10.29
N GLU A 38 6.27 -14.34 11.40
CA GLU A 38 7.09 -15.52 11.68
C GLU A 38 6.74 -16.68 10.74
N GLU A 39 5.46 -16.86 10.44
CA GLU A 39 4.96 -17.88 9.52
C GLU A 39 5.18 -17.51 8.04
N HIS A 40 5.22 -16.20 7.72
CA HIS A 40 5.31 -15.68 6.37
C HIS A 40 6.50 -14.73 6.17
N PRO A 41 7.75 -15.22 6.22
CA PRO A 41 8.95 -14.37 6.16
C PRO A 41 9.10 -13.61 4.84
N GLY A 42 8.47 -14.06 3.74
CA GLY A 42 8.42 -13.37 2.44
C GLY A 42 7.33 -12.32 2.31
N ASN A 43 6.46 -12.16 3.31
CA ASN A 43 5.34 -11.24 3.24
C ASN A 43 5.76 -9.79 3.50
N TYR A 44 5.11 -8.84 2.82
CA TYR A 44 5.39 -7.42 2.95
C TYR A 44 5.15 -6.85 4.36
N LEU A 45 4.36 -7.52 5.19
CA LEU A 45 4.16 -7.13 6.58
C LEU A 45 5.49 -7.00 7.36
N ASN A 46 6.50 -7.78 6.98
CA ASN A 46 7.86 -7.66 7.52
C ASN A 46 8.55 -6.32 7.25
N VAL A 47 8.07 -5.53 6.29
CA VAL A 47 8.61 -4.23 5.94
C VAL A 47 7.95 -3.11 6.74
N ILE A 48 6.73 -3.33 7.24
CA ILE A 48 5.90 -2.32 7.91
C ILE A 48 5.66 -2.64 9.40
N ARG A 49 6.55 -3.39 10.03
CA ARG A 49 6.46 -3.71 11.46
C ARG A 49 6.50 -2.47 12.34
N SER A 50 5.80 -2.50 13.44
CA SER A 50 5.68 -1.40 14.41
C SER A 50 6.00 -1.82 15.84
N LEU A 51 6.28 -0.83 16.71
CA LEU A 51 6.74 -1.10 18.09
C LEU A 51 5.71 -1.82 18.95
N ASP A 52 4.42 -1.67 18.67
CA ASP A 52 3.34 -2.31 19.41
C ASP A 52 3.27 -3.84 19.25
N GLU A 53 4.04 -4.39 18.33
CA GLU A 53 4.18 -5.84 18.13
C GLU A 53 5.15 -6.50 19.13
N PHE A 54 5.87 -5.71 19.92
CA PHE A 54 6.87 -6.18 20.86
C PHE A 54 6.43 -5.90 22.30
N GLU A 55 6.75 -6.84 23.21
CA GLU A 55 6.59 -6.60 24.64
C GLU A 55 7.57 -5.49 25.09
N ASP A 56 7.16 -4.62 26.01
CA ASP A 56 7.90 -3.43 26.46
C ASP A 56 9.38 -3.69 26.78
N LEU A 57 9.68 -4.82 27.43
CA LEU A 57 11.05 -5.19 27.83
C LEU A 57 11.92 -5.74 26.68
N GLN A 58 11.31 -6.09 25.56
CA GLN A 58 11.98 -6.67 24.38
C GLN A 58 11.89 -5.78 23.17
N ALA A 59 11.15 -4.67 23.27
CA ALA A 59 10.96 -3.75 22.16
C ALA A 59 12.30 -3.13 21.72
N PRO A 60 12.63 -3.17 20.42
CA PRO A 60 13.78 -2.42 19.90
C PRO A 60 13.53 -0.92 20.01
N SER A 61 14.58 -0.11 19.89
CA SER A 61 14.36 1.32 19.65
C SER A 61 13.64 1.52 18.29
N LEU A 62 12.90 2.62 18.16
CA LEU A 62 12.25 2.96 16.88
C LEU A 62 13.26 2.98 15.72
N GLU A 63 14.41 3.60 15.93
CA GLU A 63 15.49 3.67 14.94
C GLU A 63 15.90 2.26 14.45
N ARG A 64 16.19 1.36 15.40
CA ARG A 64 16.59 -0.01 15.07
C ARG A 64 15.49 -0.79 14.34
N LEU A 65 14.22 -0.58 14.73
CA LEU A 65 13.11 -1.21 14.03
C LEU A 65 12.98 -0.71 12.60
N LEU A 66 13.11 0.60 12.38
CA LEU A 66 13.04 1.19 11.04
C LEU A 66 14.22 0.76 10.16
N GLU A 67 15.43 0.64 10.72
CA GLU A 67 16.58 0.07 10.02
C GLU A 67 16.32 -1.38 9.60
N GLN A 68 15.70 -2.16 10.46
CA GLN A 68 15.31 -3.56 10.14
C GLN A 68 14.25 -3.59 9.04
N ASN A 69 13.23 -2.75 9.11
CA ASN A 69 12.22 -2.63 8.06
C ASN A 69 12.85 -2.26 6.71
N ALA A 70 13.80 -1.33 6.71
CA ALA A 70 14.56 -0.95 5.52
C ALA A 70 15.42 -2.10 4.97
N ALA A 71 16.04 -2.88 5.85
CA ALA A 71 16.81 -4.07 5.46
C ALA A 71 15.90 -5.14 4.86
N ASN A 72 14.72 -5.37 5.45
CA ASN A 72 13.72 -6.31 4.95
C ASN A 72 13.21 -5.90 3.57
N LEU A 73 12.93 -4.59 3.35
CA LEU A 73 12.54 -4.09 2.03
C LEU A 73 13.63 -4.35 0.98
N ARG A 74 14.87 -4.02 1.29
CA ARG A 74 16.00 -4.28 0.36
C ARG A 74 16.11 -5.76 0.01
N SER A 75 15.99 -6.64 1.01
CA SER A 75 16.03 -8.08 0.81
C SER A 75 14.86 -8.56 -0.06
N LEU A 76 13.67 -8.07 0.21
CA LEU A 76 12.45 -8.42 -0.53
C LEU A 76 12.55 -7.96 -2.00
N LEU A 77 13.03 -6.74 -2.26
CA LEU A 77 13.26 -6.27 -3.63
C LEU A 77 14.36 -7.05 -4.36
N ALA A 78 15.41 -7.46 -3.63
CA ALA A 78 16.51 -8.27 -4.19
C ALA A 78 16.13 -9.73 -4.44
N SER A 79 15.07 -10.26 -3.83
CA SER A 79 14.61 -11.65 -4.00
C SER A 79 14.13 -11.98 -5.41
N GLY A 80 13.87 -10.96 -6.24
CA GLY A 80 13.33 -11.12 -7.58
C GLY A 80 11.82 -11.30 -7.65
N GLN A 81 11.11 -11.17 -6.52
CA GLN A 81 9.65 -11.26 -6.43
C GLN A 81 8.94 -10.02 -7.00
N PHE A 82 9.67 -8.92 -7.16
CA PHE A 82 9.17 -7.66 -7.71
C PHE A 82 9.78 -7.36 -9.08
N ALA A 83 9.04 -6.59 -9.86
CA ALA A 83 9.52 -5.99 -11.10
C ALA A 83 9.29 -4.47 -11.05
N TRP A 84 10.28 -3.70 -11.47
CA TRP A 84 10.13 -2.26 -11.64
C TRP A 84 9.28 -1.95 -12.87
N SER A 85 8.34 -1.02 -12.74
CA SER A 85 7.57 -0.50 -13.86
C SER A 85 8.39 0.58 -14.57
N GLU A 86 8.96 0.27 -15.74
CA GLU A 86 9.82 1.21 -16.48
C GLU A 86 9.07 2.44 -16.99
N LYS A 87 7.79 2.27 -17.29
CA LYS A 87 6.93 3.36 -17.77
C LYS A 87 5.98 3.80 -16.67
N PRO A 88 5.88 5.10 -16.41
CA PRO A 88 4.85 5.63 -15.52
C PRO A 88 3.45 5.26 -16.01
N CYS A 89 2.62 4.74 -15.11
CA CYS A 89 1.26 4.30 -15.40
C CYS A 89 0.29 4.82 -14.35
N LEU A 90 -0.98 4.86 -14.69
CA LEU A 90 -2.10 4.83 -13.73
C LEU A 90 -2.50 3.37 -13.56
N TYR A 91 -2.86 2.98 -12.34
CA TYR A 91 -3.23 1.59 -12.07
C TYR A 91 -4.69 1.51 -11.66
N LEU A 92 -5.41 0.55 -12.22
CA LEU A 92 -6.72 0.18 -11.71
C LEU A 92 -6.54 -0.87 -10.62
N TYR A 93 -7.13 -0.62 -9.47
CA TYR A 93 -7.10 -1.49 -8.31
C TYR A 93 -8.52 -1.93 -7.98
N ARG A 94 -8.82 -3.22 -8.17
CA ARG A 94 -10.14 -3.80 -7.95
C ARG A 94 -10.09 -4.73 -6.76
N LEU A 95 -11.03 -4.55 -5.85
CA LEU A 95 -11.26 -5.42 -4.70
C LEU A 95 -12.64 -6.06 -4.81
N ILE A 96 -12.71 -7.34 -4.52
CA ILE A 96 -13.97 -8.10 -4.47
C ILE A 96 -14.01 -8.84 -3.13
N SER A 97 -15.03 -8.54 -2.33
CA SER A 97 -15.30 -9.20 -1.05
C SER A 97 -16.77 -9.62 -0.99
N GLY A 98 -17.03 -10.92 -1.14
CA GLY A 98 -18.41 -11.43 -1.30
C GLY A 98 -19.10 -10.82 -2.52
N GLU A 99 -20.23 -10.15 -2.29
CA GLU A 99 -20.97 -9.43 -3.34
C GLU A 99 -20.53 -7.98 -3.55
N HIS A 100 -19.63 -7.49 -2.70
CA HIS A 100 -19.12 -6.13 -2.79
C HIS A 100 -17.91 -6.05 -3.74
N GLU A 101 -18.03 -5.15 -4.70
CA GLU A 101 -16.94 -4.85 -5.64
C GLU A 101 -16.63 -3.36 -5.63
N GLN A 102 -15.36 -3.02 -5.54
CA GLN A 102 -14.86 -1.65 -5.61
C GLN A 102 -13.67 -1.57 -6.57
N THR A 103 -13.70 -0.59 -7.47
CA THR A 103 -12.57 -0.29 -8.34
C THR A 103 -12.08 1.13 -8.05
N GLY A 104 -10.80 1.25 -7.77
CA GLY A 104 -10.09 2.50 -7.54
C GLY A 104 -9.07 2.79 -8.63
N LEU A 105 -8.71 4.06 -8.76
CA LEU A 105 -7.61 4.52 -9.61
C LEU A 105 -6.44 4.93 -8.72
N VAL A 106 -5.30 4.25 -8.85
CA VAL A 106 -4.07 4.59 -8.13
C VAL A 106 -3.23 5.54 -8.98
N CYS A 107 -2.87 6.68 -8.41
CA CYS A 107 -2.17 7.77 -9.09
C CYS A 107 -1.39 8.63 -8.08
N GLU A 108 -0.53 9.48 -8.56
CA GLU A 108 0.05 10.58 -7.77
C GLU A 108 -0.83 11.83 -7.88
N ILE A 109 -0.90 12.58 -6.78
CA ILE A 109 -1.56 13.89 -6.70
C ILE A 109 -0.54 14.89 -6.15
N PRO A 110 -0.39 16.07 -6.77
CA PRO A 110 0.51 17.10 -6.26
C PRO A 110 0.18 17.49 -4.82
N VAL A 111 1.20 17.63 -3.98
CA VAL A 111 1.04 18.01 -2.56
C VAL A 111 0.33 19.35 -2.42
N ASP A 112 0.54 20.28 -3.34
CA ASP A 112 -0.14 21.59 -3.36
C ASP A 112 -1.67 21.48 -3.47
N ALA A 113 -2.17 20.42 -4.11
CA ALA A 113 -3.62 20.15 -4.17
C ALA A 113 -4.21 19.83 -2.78
N TYR A 114 -3.37 19.33 -1.89
CA TYR A 114 -3.69 19.07 -0.48
C TYR A 114 -3.52 20.32 0.39
N ALA A 115 -2.36 20.99 0.27
CA ALA A 115 -1.97 22.12 1.12
C ALA A 115 -2.93 23.32 0.98
N ALA A 116 -3.44 23.58 -0.21
CA ALA A 116 -4.38 24.66 -0.46
C ALA A 116 -5.82 24.34 0.02
N GLY A 117 -6.13 23.11 0.42
CA GLY A 117 -7.48 22.67 0.82
C GLY A 117 -8.55 22.83 -0.26
N GLN A 118 -8.13 23.12 -1.48
CA GLN A 118 -9.03 23.50 -2.58
C GLN A 118 -9.50 22.30 -3.40
N ALA A 119 -8.58 21.40 -3.73
CA ALA A 119 -8.85 20.29 -4.64
C ALA A 119 -9.05 18.96 -3.89
N VAL A 120 -8.27 18.70 -2.85
CA VAL A 120 -8.42 17.55 -1.94
C VAL A 120 -8.83 18.06 -0.57
N LYS A 121 -9.93 17.55 -0.04
CA LYS A 121 -10.45 17.90 1.27
C LYS A 121 -10.11 16.80 2.26
N VAL A 122 -9.45 17.19 3.34
CA VAL A 122 -9.19 16.33 4.47
C VAL A 122 -10.50 16.13 5.25
N HIS A 123 -10.85 14.88 5.57
CA HIS A 123 -12.10 14.57 6.30
C HIS A 123 -11.88 14.40 7.80
N GLU A 124 -10.63 14.18 8.23
CA GLU A 124 -10.27 14.04 9.64
C GLU A 124 -8.90 14.66 9.90
N GLN A 125 -8.62 14.92 11.17
CA GLN A 125 -7.29 15.36 11.60
C GLN A 125 -6.47 14.15 12.03
N THR A 126 -5.27 14.03 11.49
CA THR A 126 -4.31 13.01 11.90
C THR A 126 -3.69 13.39 13.27
N ARG A 127 -3.25 12.38 14.00
CA ARG A 127 -2.50 12.56 15.23
C ARG A 127 -1.04 12.84 14.91
N ARG A 128 -0.48 13.88 15.50
CA ARG A 128 0.91 14.31 15.23
C ARG A 128 1.95 13.21 15.52
N ASP A 129 1.75 12.43 16.58
CA ASP A 129 2.62 11.30 16.90
C ASP A 129 2.63 10.23 15.80
N LYS A 130 1.52 10.04 15.10
CA LYS A 130 1.43 9.11 13.96
C LYS A 130 2.03 9.69 12.67
N GLU A 131 1.90 10.99 12.46
CA GLU A 131 2.57 11.69 11.37
C GLU A 131 4.09 11.61 11.52
N ASP A 132 4.61 11.90 12.73
CA ASP A 132 6.05 11.84 13.02
C ASP A 132 6.61 10.41 12.82
N GLN A 133 5.86 9.38 13.24
CA GLN A 133 6.23 7.98 13.03
C GLN A 133 6.25 7.60 11.53
N LEU A 134 5.24 8.03 10.78
CA LEU A 134 5.17 7.77 9.35
C LEU A 134 6.29 8.50 8.59
N LEU A 135 6.57 9.75 8.96
CA LEU A 135 7.70 10.52 8.41
C LEU A 135 9.02 9.79 8.63
N ALA A 136 9.30 9.39 9.88
CA ALA A 136 10.52 8.65 10.21
C ALA A 136 10.61 7.32 9.43
N TYR A 137 9.49 6.62 9.26
CA TYR A 137 9.42 5.42 8.43
C TYR A 137 9.78 5.72 6.97
N MET A 138 9.14 6.72 6.36
CA MET A 138 9.39 7.07 4.95
C MET A 138 10.83 7.53 4.72
N GLU A 139 11.42 8.31 5.64
CA GLU A 139 12.81 8.76 5.55
C GLU A 139 13.80 7.60 5.69
N THR A 140 13.53 6.61 6.55
CA THR A 140 14.46 5.51 6.82
C THR A 140 14.30 4.36 5.82
N VAL A 141 13.05 3.97 5.54
CA VAL A 141 12.75 2.85 4.64
C VAL A 141 12.85 3.26 3.17
N GLY A 142 12.55 4.52 2.86
CA GLY A 142 12.69 5.08 1.52
C GLY A 142 11.58 4.63 0.54
N ALA A 143 10.45 4.15 1.05
CA ALA A 143 9.33 3.71 0.24
C ALA A 143 7.99 4.02 0.90
N ALA A 144 6.97 4.26 0.09
CA ALA A 144 5.58 4.36 0.49
C ALA A 144 4.79 3.20 -0.12
N SER A 145 4.03 2.48 0.70
CA SER A 145 3.25 1.31 0.28
C SER A 145 1.76 1.41 0.60
N SER A 146 1.36 2.43 1.36
CA SER A 146 -0.01 2.63 1.77
C SER A 146 -0.55 3.94 1.16
N PRO A 147 -1.18 3.88 -0.01
CA PRO A 147 -1.75 5.06 -0.64
C PRO A 147 -2.92 5.59 0.18
N VAL A 148 -3.09 6.91 0.15
CA VAL A 148 -4.24 7.57 0.77
C VAL A 148 -5.49 7.30 -0.05
N CYS A 149 -6.55 6.82 0.59
CA CYS A 149 -7.84 6.62 -0.06
C CYS A 149 -8.58 7.96 -0.19
N CYS A 150 -8.90 8.34 -1.41
CA CYS A 150 -9.70 9.52 -1.71
C CYS A 150 -10.98 9.13 -2.43
N THR A 151 -12.07 9.83 -2.13
CA THR A 151 -13.32 9.70 -2.89
C THR A 151 -13.52 10.93 -3.78
N TYR A 152 -14.15 10.74 -4.92
CA TYR A 152 -14.50 11.82 -5.84
C TYR A 152 -15.96 11.71 -6.31
N ARG A 153 -16.51 12.81 -6.75
CA ARG A 153 -17.86 12.82 -7.34
C ARG A 153 -17.82 12.09 -8.67
N HIS A 154 -18.84 11.26 -8.90
CA HIS A 154 -19.02 10.52 -10.15
C HIS A 154 -18.70 11.37 -11.40
N GLN A 155 -17.90 10.82 -12.31
CA GLN A 155 -17.46 11.39 -13.56
C GLN A 155 -17.61 10.35 -14.67
N ALA A 156 -18.62 10.51 -15.52
CA ALA A 156 -18.91 9.56 -16.58
C ALA A 156 -17.73 9.31 -17.55
N ALA A 157 -16.87 10.31 -17.76
CA ALA A 157 -15.68 10.18 -18.60
C ALA A 157 -14.64 9.24 -17.97
N ILE A 158 -14.45 9.31 -16.64
CA ILE A 158 -13.54 8.42 -15.92
C ILE A 158 -14.08 6.99 -15.96
N ASP A 159 -15.37 6.81 -15.68
CA ASP A 159 -16.00 5.49 -15.67
C ASP A 159 -15.98 4.82 -17.06
N ALA A 160 -16.06 5.61 -18.12
CA ALA A 160 -15.94 5.11 -19.49
C ALA A 160 -14.54 4.55 -19.74
N VAL A 161 -13.49 5.27 -19.34
CA VAL A 161 -12.09 4.83 -19.47
C VAL A 161 -11.83 3.59 -18.62
N VAL A 162 -12.29 3.58 -17.35
CA VAL A 162 -12.13 2.43 -16.46
C VAL A 162 -12.78 1.18 -17.06
N ARG A 163 -14.02 1.28 -17.56
CA ARG A 163 -14.70 0.16 -18.22
C ARG A 163 -13.99 -0.32 -19.47
N ASP A 164 -13.53 0.59 -20.32
CA ASP A 164 -12.81 0.25 -21.54
C ASP A 164 -11.54 -0.54 -21.24
N VAL A 165 -10.74 -0.08 -20.27
CA VAL A 165 -9.52 -0.78 -19.83
C VAL A 165 -9.85 -2.16 -19.27
N MET A 166 -10.86 -2.26 -18.37
CA MET A 166 -11.26 -3.54 -17.76
C MET A 166 -11.83 -4.54 -18.77
N GLN A 167 -12.39 -4.08 -19.89
CA GLN A 167 -12.92 -4.95 -20.95
C GLN A 167 -11.88 -5.34 -21.99
N SER A 168 -10.87 -4.50 -22.19
CA SER A 168 -9.88 -4.66 -23.28
C SER A 168 -8.54 -5.24 -22.82
N GLN A 169 -8.27 -5.27 -21.51
CA GLN A 169 -7.00 -5.72 -20.95
C GLN A 169 -7.21 -6.78 -19.86
N GLU A 170 -6.36 -7.80 -19.88
CA GLU A 170 -6.27 -8.75 -18.79
C GLU A 170 -5.61 -8.09 -17.57
N PRO A 171 -6.05 -8.41 -16.35
CA PRO A 171 -5.43 -7.89 -15.14
C PRO A 171 -3.98 -8.38 -15.02
N ARG A 172 -3.09 -7.50 -14.61
CA ARG A 172 -1.70 -7.86 -14.33
C ARG A 172 -1.57 -8.78 -13.12
N LEU A 173 -2.42 -8.58 -12.12
CA LEU A 173 -2.55 -9.40 -10.92
C LEU A 173 -4.02 -9.78 -10.76
N ASP A 174 -4.27 -11.06 -10.56
CA ASP A 174 -5.59 -11.60 -10.24
C ASP A 174 -5.40 -12.78 -9.30
N PHE A 175 -5.68 -12.56 -8.02
CA PHE A 175 -5.50 -13.56 -6.97
C PHE A 175 -6.45 -13.31 -5.82
N GLN A 176 -6.63 -14.28 -4.96
CA GLN A 176 -7.33 -14.16 -3.70
C GLN A 176 -6.33 -14.15 -2.56
N SER A 177 -6.39 -13.11 -1.72
CA SER A 177 -5.56 -12.99 -0.54
C SER A 177 -5.99 -13.97 0.57
N VAL A 178 -5.16 -14.10 1.61
CA VAL A 178 -5.39 -15.04 2.71
C VAL A 178 -6.66 -14.74 3.52
N ASP A 179 -7.13 -13.51 3.50
CA ASP A 179 -8.39 -13.05 4.12
C ASP A 179 -9.62 -13.23 3.22
N GLY A 180 -9.44 -13.82 2.03
CA GLY A 180 -10.52 -14.14 1.10
C GLY A 180 -10.93 -12.99 0.17
N VAL A 181 -10.25 -11.85 0.22
CA VAL A 181 -10.45 -10.73 -0.72
C VAL A 181 -9.70 -11.03 -2.03
N ARG A 182 -10.37 -10.82 -3.15
CA ARG A 182 -9.79 -10.91 -4.50
C ARG A 182 -9.54 -9.54 -5.08
#